data_0a5dbef3ed13f30913af3242c2f14121
#
_entry.id   0a5dbef3ed13f30913af3242c2f14121
#
_cell.length_a   1.000
_cell.length_b   1.000
_cell.length_c   1.000
_cell.angle_alpha   90.00
_cell.angle_beta   90.00
_cell.angle_gamma   90.00
#
_symmetry.space_group_name_H-M   'P 1'
#
loop_
_entity.id
_entity.type
_entity.pdbx_description
1 polymer ?
#
loop_
_entity_poly.entity_id
_entity_poly.type
_entity_poly.pdbx_seq_one_letter_code
_entity_poly.pdbx_strand_id
1 'polypeptide(L)'
;MLQDKLLTDFKDKFWHRSPCVFRQAVDVSAYPLAIDDLCEMTLRGSVESRMINTNQELMLGPFNKSDFPSEFVPKGHLLLIQCLEQHLHTAALLVQEQFKFIPSWQVDDVMGSVGDTGANCAAHFDHYDVFLLQHQGRKKWYIDEIYNFFIIFISVLI
;
A
#
# COMPACT_ATOMS: atom_id res chain seq x y z
N MET A 1 -15.03 -5.46 8.64
CA MET A 1 -14.61 -4.64 9.80
C MET A 1 -13.58 -5.43 10.58
N LEU A 2 -12.47 -4.81 10.93
CA LEU A 2 -11.50 -5.39 11.87
C LEU A 2 -12.26 -5.89 13.10
N GLN A 3 -12.09 -7.18 13.46
CA GLN A 3 -12.78 -7.74 14.61
C GLN A 3 -12.43 -6.93 15.86
N ASP A 4 -13.40 -6.57 16.69
CA ASP A 4 -13.20 -5.71 17.86
C ASP A 4 -12.10 -6.23 18.80
N LYS A 5 -11.99 -7.55 18.95
CA LYS A 5 -10.93 -8.19 19.74
C LYS A 5 -9.55 -7.94 19.14
N LEU A 6 -9.42 -8.01 17.82
CA LEU A 6 -8.16 -7.81 17.11
C LEU A 6 -7.71 -6.35 17.21
N LEU A 7 -8.65 -5.41 17.11
CA LEU A 7 -8.40 -4.00 17.29
C LEU A 7 -7.99 -3.65 18.73
N THR A 8 -8.61 -4.27 19.73
CA THR A 8 -8.23 -4.08 21.14
C THR A 8 -6.83 -4.62 21.38
N ASP A 9 -6.55 -5.86 20.96
CA ASP A 9 -5.21 -6.45 21.09
C ASP A 9 -4.14 -5.60 20.39
N PHE A 10 -4.46 -5.05 19.20
CA PHE A 10 -3.57 -4.16 18.48
C PHE A 10 -3.25 -2.90 19.29
N LYS A 11 -4.26 -2.17 19.76
CA LYS A 11 -4.09 -0.92 20.51
C LYS A 11 -3.33 -1.13 21.81
N ASP A 12 -3.62 -2.20 22.52
CA ASP A 12 -3.07 -2.44 23.86
C ASP A 12 -1.63 -2.97 23.82
N LYS A 13 -1.30 -3.77 22.80
CA LYS A 13 -0.04 -4.54 22.78
C LYS A 13 0.98 -4.03 21.77
N PHE A 14 0.53 -3.49 20.65
CA PHE A 14 1.40 -3.23 19.49
C PHE A 14 1.50 -1.77 19.10
N TRP A 15 0.38 -1.03 19.08
CA TRP A 15 0.38 0.34 18.57
C TRP A 15 1.36 1.23 19.32
N HIS A 16 2.26 1.88 18.59
CA HIS A 16 3.40 2.67 19.08
C HIS A 16 4.37 1.89 20.00
N ARG A 17 4.44 0.57 19.86
CA ARG A 17 5.32 -0.27 20.69
C ARG A 17 6.15 -1.26 19.90
N SER A 18 5.55 -1.93 18.90
CA SER A 18 6.24 -2.91 18.07
C SER A 18 5.49 -3.19 16.79
N PRO A 19 6.18 -3.57 15.71
CA PRO A 19 5.54 -4.04 14.50
C PRO A 19 4.75 -5.32 14.77
N CYS A 20 3.64 -5.50 14.06
CA CYS A 20 2.82 -6.69 14.19
C CYS A 20 2.21 -7.10 12.85
N VAL A 21 1.83 -8.38 12.73
CA VAL A 21 1.16 -8.93 11.55
C VAL A 21 -0.14 -9.61 11.97
N PHE A 22 -1.24 -9.16 11.39
CA PHE A 22 -2.54 -9.80 11.54
C PHE A 22 -2.94 -10.49 10.24
N ARG A 23 -3.02 -11.80 10.27
CA ARG A 23 -3.42 -12.59 9.11
C ARG A 23 -4.93 -12.59 8.96
N GLN A 24 -5.41 -12.40 7.72
CA GLN A 24 -6.85 -12.39 7.40
C GLN A 24 -7.64 -11.34 8.21
N ALA A 25 -7.02 -10.23 8.55
CA ALA A 25 -7.64 -9.18 9.35
C ALA A 25 -8.73 -8.42 8.58
N VAL A 26 -8.60 -8.34 7.26
CA VAL A 26 -9.54 -7.69 6.35
C VAL A 26 -9.91 -8.66 5.23
N ASP A 27 -11.20 -8.74 4.92
CA ASP A 27 -11.67 -9.41 3.71
C ASP A 27 -11.47 -8.48 2.51
N VAL A 28 -10.36 -8.67 1.82
CA VAL A 28 -9.98 -7.82 0.68
C VAL A 28 -10.88 -8.02 -0.54
N SER A 29 -11.63 -9.13 -0.62
CA SER A 29 -12.56 -9.36 -1.73
C SER A 29 -13.73 -8.37 -1.74
N ALA A 30 -14.02 -7.76 -0.60
CA ALA A 30 -15.00 -6.68 -0.48
C ALA A 30 -14.53 -5.34 -1.09
N TYR A 31 -13.22 -5.21 -1.38
CA TYR A 31 -12.59 -4.00 -1.90
C TYR A 31 -11.80 -4.32 -3.17
N PRO A 32 -12.44 -4.70 -4.27
CA PRO A 32 -11.75 -5.14 -5.48
C PRO A 32 -10.87 -4.01 -6.05
N LEU A 33 -9.63 -4.37 -6.38
CA LEU A 33 -8.66 -3.52 -7.05
C LEU A 33 -8.04 -4.32 -8.20
N ALA A 34 -8.33 -3.94 -9.43
CA ALA A 34 -7.71 -4.55 -10.60
C ALA A 34 -6.39 -3.85 -10.92
N ILE A 35 -5.36 -4.64 -11.21
CA ILE A 35 -4.03 -4.11 -11.55
C ILE A 35 -4.10 -3.23 -12.79
N ASP A 36 -4.89 -3.64 -13.79
CA ASP A 36 -5.06 -2.92 -15.05
C ASP A 36 -5.65 -1.52 -14.81
N ASP A 37 -6.66 -1.42 -13.93
CA ASP A 37 -7.26 -0.14 -13.54
C ASP A 37 -6.22 0.77 -12.88
N LEU A 38 -5.36 0.21 -12.03
CA LEU A 38 -4.30 0.94 -11.36
C LEU A 38 -3.24 1.45 -12.37
N CYS A 39 -2.82 0.60 -13.31
CA CYS A 39 -1.89 1.00 -14.37
C CYS A 39 -2.50 2.08 -15.26
N GLU A 40 -3.75 1.90 -15.71
CA GLU A 40 -4.46 2.88 -16.56
C GLU A 40 -4.64 4.22 -15.85
N MET A 41 -4.87 4.21 -14.56
CA MET A 41 -5.00 5.42 -13.76
C MET A 41 -3.74 6.30 -13.84
N THR A 42 -2.56 5.70 -13.86
CA THR A 42 -1.28 6.41 -13.90
C THR A 42 -0.99 7.11 -15.23
N LEU A 43 -1.80 6.87 -16.27
CA LEU A 43 -1.75 7.60 -17.53
C LEU A 43 -2.35 9.00 -17.42
N ARG A 44 -3.03 9.31 -16.33
CA ARG A 44 -3.70 10.59 -16.10
C ARG A 44 -2.78 11.55 -15.38
N GLY A 45 -2.64 12.77 -15.90
CA GLY A 45 -1.82 13.81 -15.27
C GLY A 45 -2.29 14.30 -13.89
N SER A 46 -3.51 13.92 -13.48
CA SER A 46 -4.06 14.22 -12.15
C SER A 46 -3.69 13.18 -11.09
N VAL A 47 -3.05 12.08 -11.48
CA VAL A 47 -2.69 10.99 -10.55
C VAL A 47 -1.18 11.02 -10.33
N GLU A 48 -0.77 11.31 -9.11
CA GLU A 48 0.62 11.23 -8.74
C GLU A 48 1.07 9.76 -8.68
N SER A 49 2.05 9.43 -9.50
CA SER A 49 2.58 8.08 -9.60
C SER A 49 4.07 8.08 -9.91
N ARG A 50 4.74 7.01 -9.49
CA ARG A 50 6.17 6.81 -9.73
C ARG A 50 6.47 5.34 -9.92
N MET A 51 7.49 5.04 -10.70
CA MET A 51 7.97 3.69 -10.94
C MET A 51 9.44 3.59 -10.55
N ILE A 52 9.82 2.54 -9.85
CA ILE A 52 11.20 2.30 -9.39
C ILE A 52 11.64 0.95 -9.95
N ASN A 53 12.79 0.90 -10.59
CA ASN A 53 13.36 -0.35 -11.08
C ASN A 53 14.32 -0.98 -10.06
N THR A 54 14.84 -2.16 -10.36
CA THR A 54 15.78 -2.89 -9.50
C THR A 54 17.09 -2.15 -9.25
N ASN A 55 17.47 -1.20 -10.11
CA ASN A 55 18.64 -0.34 -9.93
C ASN A 55 18.35 0.89 -9.08
N GLN A 56 17.13 1.01 -8.55
CA GLN A 56 16.63 2.19 -7.80
C GLN A 56 16.52 3.46 -8.65
N GLU A 57 16.39 3.31 -9.97
CA GLU A 57 16.13 4.42 -10.86
C GLU A 57 14.64 4.77 -10.79
N LEU A 58 14.36 6.06 -10.55
CA LEU A 58 13.03 6.60 -10.37
C LEU A 58 12.51 7.21 -11.67
N MET A 59 11.32 6.81 -12.08
CA MET A 59 10.55 7.43 -13.16
C MET A 59 9.27 8.03 -12.57
N LEU A 60 8.95 9.27 -12.94
CA LEU A 60 7.73 9.95 -12.49
C LEU A 60 6.66 9.89 -13.59
N GLY A 61 5.42 9.69 -13.17
CA GLY A 61 4.26 9.80 -14.05
C GLY A 61 3.96 11.27 -14.46
N PRO A 62 2.97 11.49 -15.33
CA PRO A 62 2.10 10.48 -15.92
C PRO A 62 2.85 9.56 -16.89
N PHE A 63 2.47 8.28 -16.92
CA PHE A 63 3.05 7.30 -17.82
C PHE A 63 2.31 7.23 -19.17
N ASN A 64 2.85 6.46 -20.11
CA ASN A 64 2.23 6.14 -21.39
C ASN A 64 1.89 4.66 -21.45
N LYS A 65 0.98 4.26 -22.33
CA LYS A 65 0.66 2.83 -22.54
C LYS A 65 1.87 1.98 -22.92
N SER A 66 2.83 2.58 -23.63
CA SER A 66 4.09 1.90 -23.97
C SER A 66 4.97 1.55 -22.78
N ASP A 67 4.77 2.18 -21.65
CA ASP A 67 5.51 1.91 -20.42
C ASP A 67 4.98 0.65 -19.71
N PHE A 68 3.83 0.14 -20.15
CA PHE A 68 3.17 -1.09 -19.66
C PHE A 68 3.03 -2.13 -20.81
N PRO A 69 4.10 -2.85 -21.17
CA PRO A 69 4.15 -3.67 -22.38
C PRO A 69 3.20 -4.88 -22.39
N SER A 70 2.58 -5.24 -21.28
CA SER A 70 1.67 -6.38 -21.14
C SER A 70 0.54 -6.13 -20.15
N GLU A 71 0.01 -4.92 -20.12
CA GLU A 71 -1.07 -4.53 -19.17
C GLU A 71 -0.66 -4.73 -17.69
N PHE A 72 0.63 -4.88 -17.43
CA PHE A 72 1.22 -5.09 -16.12
C PHE A 72 2.49 -4.22 -15.96
N VAL A 73 2.90 -4.02 -14.73
CA VAL A 73 4.14 -3.30 -14.42
C VAL A 73 5.33 -4.01 -15.07
N PRO A 74 6.25 -3.29 -15.71
CA PRO A 74 7.41 -3.89 -16.35
C PRO A 74 8.22 -4.75 -15.40
N LYS A 75 8.87 -5.79 -15.92
CA LYS A 75 9.66 -6.72 -15.12
C LYS A 75 10.69 -6.01 -14.25
N GLY A 76 10.73 -6.36 -12.98
CA GLY A 76 11.65 -5.76 -12.01
C GLY A 76 11.30 -4.33 -11.59
N HIS A 77 10.10 -3.85 -11.91
CA HIS A 77 9.64 -2.53 -11.50
C HIS A 77 8.61 -2.59 -10.40
N LEU A 78 8.60 -1.56 -9.57
CA LEU A 78 7.60 -1.27 -8.55
C LEU A 78 6.89 0.02 -8.94
N LEU A 79 5.59 -0.06 -9.17
CA LEU A 79 4.72 1.09 -9.39
C LEU A 79 4.13 1.53 -8.05
N LEU A 80 4.20 2.80 -7.75
CA LEU A 80 3.60 3.45 -6.59
C LEU A 80 2.63 4.52 -7.06
N ILE A 81 1.44 4.55 -6.47
CA ILE A 81 0.36 5.47 -6.82
C ILE A 81 -0.15 6.12 -5.54
N GLN A 82 -0.09 7.44 -5.45
CA GLN A 82 -0.53 8.20 -4.27
C GLN A 82 -2.04 8.46 -4.30
N CYS A 83 -2.61 8.67 -3.12
CA CYS A 83 -3.97 9.15 -2.92
C CYS A 83 -5.05 8.32 -3.63
N LEU A 84 -4.94 6.98 -3.60
CA LEU A 84 -5.93 6.10 -4.26
C LEU A 84 -7.37 6.38 -3.81
N GLU A 85 -7.57 6.78 -2.56
CA GLU A 85 -8.89 7.09 -2.01
C GLU A 85 -9.57 8.28 -2.70
N GLN A 86 -8.81 9.15 -3.37
CA GLN A 86 -9.34 10.27 -4.15
C GLN A 86 -9.78 9.86 -5.55
N HIS A 87 -9.30 8.70 -6.03
CA HIS A 87 -9.50 8.24 -7.39
C HIS A 87 -10.35 6.97 -7.48
N LEU A 88 -10.34 6.15 -6.42
CA LEU A 88 -11.05 4.87 -6.35
C LEU A 88 -11.99 4.81 -5.14
N HIS A 89 -13.26 4.69 -5.41
CA HIS A 89 -14.28 4.57 -4.36
C HIS A 89 -14.01 3.37 -3.42
N THR A 90 -13.51 2.27 -3.95
CA THR A 90 -13.14 1.07 -3.18
C THR A 90 -12.03 1.35 -2.17
N ALA A 91 -11.03 2.17 -2.53
CA ALA A 91 -9.96 2.57 -1.61
C ALA A 91 -10.50 3.49 -0.51
N ALA A 92 -11.38 4.44 -0.85
CA ALA A 92 -12.03 5.30 0.12
C ALA A 92 -12.90 4.50 1.11
N LEU A 93 -13.70 3.55 0.62
CA LEU A 93 -14.51 2.66 1.45
C LEU A 93 -13.66 1.81 2.38
N LEU A 94 -12.55 1.26 1.90
CA LEU A 94 -11.62 0.48 2.70
C LEU A 94 -11.17 1.26 3.94
N VAL A 95 -10.73 2.50 3.76
CA VAL A 95 -10.32 3.37 4.88
C VAL A 95 -11.48 3.63 5.83
N GLN A 96 -12.63 4.06 5.30
CA GLN A 96 -13.79 4.41 6.10
C GLN A 96 -14.32 3.24 6.94
N GLU A 97 -14.25 2.02 6.44
CA GLU A 97 -14.81 0.86 7.11
C GLU A 97 -13.81 0.14 8.01
N GLN A 98 -12.55 -0.01 7.56
CA GLN A 98 -11.56 -0.81 8.27
C GLN A 98 -10.72 0.01 9.24
N PHE A 99 -10.48 1.28 8.93
CA PHE A 99 -9.62 2.18 9.72
C PHE A 99 -10.39 3.29 10.45
N LYS A 100 -11.70 3.16 10.60
CA LYS A 100 -12.56 4.13 11.31
C LYS A 100 -12.14 4.43 12.76
N PHE A 101 -11.25 3.64 13.33
CA PHE A 101 -10.66 3.89 14.64
C PHE A 101 -9.57 4.97 14.63
N ILE A 102 -9.12 5.37 13.45
CA ILE A 102 -8.23 6.50 13.20
C ILE A 102 -9.11 7.67 12.75
N PRO A 103 -9.04 8.84 13.40
CA PRO A 103 -9.71 10.04 12.90
C PRO A 103 -9.30 10.34 11.46
N SER A 104 -10.26 10.69 10.60
CA SER A 104 -10.00 10.90 9.17
C SER A 104 -8.93 11.97 8.88
N TRP A 105 -8.81 12.98 9.74
CA TRP A 105 -7.78 14.01 9.62
C TRP A 105 -6.35 13.54 9.97
N GLN A 106 -6.20 12.33 10.52
CA GLN A 106 -4.91 11.67 10.79
C GLN A 106 -4.51 10.68 9.68
N VAL A 107 -5.39 10.42 8.75
CA VAL A 107 -5.07 9.58 7.58
C VAL A 107 -4.47 10.49 6.52
N ASP A 108 -3.21 10.25 6.18
CA ASP A 108 -2.51 11.02 5.17
C ASP A 108 -3.02 10.65 3.78
N ASP A 109 -2.73 9.42 3.33
CA ASP A 109 -3.22 8.90 2.06
C ASP A 109 -3.34 7.38 2.04
N VAL A 110 -3.89 6.86 0.94
CA VAL A 110 -3.84 5.45 0.57
C VAL A 110 -2.92 5.29 -0.63
N MET A 111 -1.72 4.77 -0.39
CA MET A 111 -0.77 4.49 -1.48
C MET A 111 -0.97 3.09 -2.03
N GLY A 112 -1.18 2.99 -3.34
CA GLY A 112 -1.15 1.72 -4.07
C GLY A 112 0.27 1.32 -4.44
N SER A 113 0.56 0.02 -4.33
CA SER A 113 1.87 -0.53 -4.71
C SER A 113 1.70 -1.79 -5.54
N VAL A 114 2.12 -1.76 -6.79
CA VAL A 114 2.11 -2.90 -7.71
C VAL A 114 3.53 -3.23 -8.14
N GLY A 115 3.97 -4.46 -7.93
CA GLY A 115 5.35 -4.84 -8.25
C GLY A 115 5.48 -6.21 -8.86
N ASP A 116 6.43 -6.34 -9.81
CA ASP A 116 6.88 -7.63 -10.31
C ASP A 116 7.90 -8.28 -9.37
N THR A 117 8.22 -9.54 -9.63
CA THR A 117 9.20 -10.31 -8.84
C THR A 117 10.56 -9.62 -8.78
N GLY A 118 11.06 -9.41 -7.58
CA GLY A 118 12.34 -8.74 -7.32
C GLY A 118 12.26 -7.21 -7.23
N ALA A 119 11.12 -6.62 -7.59
CA ALA A 119 10.90 -5.19 -7.42
C ALA A 119 10.89 -4.80 -5.94
N ASN A 120 11.51 -3.69 -5.63
CA ASN A 120 11.55 -3.16 -4.26
C ASN A 120 11.79 -1.64 -4.29
N CYS A 121 11.43 -0.96 -3.21
CA CYS A 121 11.97 0.32 -2.85
C CYS A 121 13.07 0.10 -1.80
N ALA A 122 14.20 0.79 -1.92
CA ALA A 122 15.31 0.67 -0.99
C ALA A 122 14.87 0.85 0.48
N ALA A 123 15.73 0.49 1.41
CA ALA A 123 15.48 0.72 2.83
C ALA A 123 15.28 2.21 3.09
N HIS A 124 14.19 2.55 3.72
CA HIS A 124 13.81 3.92 4.09
C HIS A 124 12.98 3.87 5.39
N PHE A 125 12.66 5.02 5.93
CA PHE A 125 11.74 5.15 7.05
C PHE A 125 10.73 6.26 6.74
N ASP A 126 9.54 6.10 7.29
CA ASP A 126 8.49 7.10 7.24
C ASP A 126 8.33 7.74 8.62
N HIS A 127 7.94 9.02 8.68
CA HIS A 127 7.75 9.75 9.94
C HIS A 127 6.37 9.55 10.57
N TYR A 128 5.62 8.53 10.14
CA TYR A 128 4.27 8.21 10.58
C TYR A 128 4.05 6.69 10.62
N ASP A 129 2.97 6.27 11.26
CA ASP A 129 2.57 4.87 11.29
C ASP A 129 2.10 4.43 9.89
N VAL A 130 2.56 3.27 9.45
CA VAL A 130 2.19 2.70 8.15
C VAL A 130 1.40 1.42 8.34
N PHE A 131 0.23 1.35 7.73
CA PHE A 131 -0.59 0.14 7.65
C PHE A 131 -0.40 -0.49 6.27
N LEU A 132 0.20 -1.68 6.23
CA LEU A 132 0.44 -2.41 5.00
C LEU A 132 -0.64 -3.47 4.80
N LEU A 133 -1.44 -3.33 3.75
CA LEU A 133 -2.54 -4.23 3.45
C LEU A 133 -2.24 -5.05 2.18
N GLN A 134 -2.01 -6.39 2.23
CA GLN A 134 -1.72 -7.26 1.08
C GLN A 134 -3.00 -7.69 0.38
N HIS A 135 -3.26 -7.18 -0.83
CA HIS A 135 -4.46 -7.50 -1.60
C HIS A 135 -4.27 -8.73 -2.49
N GLN A 136 -3.17 -8.81 -3.21
CA GLN A 136 -2.84 -9.88 -4.15
C GLN A 136 -1.38 -10.28 -4.05
N GLY A 137 -1.03 -11.52 -4.36
CA GLY A 137 0.36 -11.97 -4.39
C GLY A 137 1.03 -12.09 -3.02
N ARG A 138 2.34 -11.86 -2.98
CA ARG A 138 3.18 -11.94 -1.77
C ARG A 138 4.29 -10.91 -1.82
N LYS A 139 4.51 -10.21 -0.71
CA LYS A 139 5.65 -9.33 -0.51
C LYS A 139 6.38 -9.69 0.78
N LYS A 140 7.70 -9.70 0.73
CA LYS A 140 8.54 -9.92 1.91
C LYS A 140 9.03 -8.57 2.42
N TRP A 141 8.78 -8.33 3.70
CA TRP A 141 9.22 -7.12 4.38
C TRP A 141 10.35 -7.42 5.33
N TYR A 142 11.32 -6.52 5.38
CA TYR A 142 12.39 -6.51 6.36
C TYR A 142 12.21 -5.25 7.19
N ILE A 143 12.13 -5.39 8.52
CA ILE A 143 11.92 -4.28 9.43
C ILE A 143 13.10 -4.21 10.37
N ASP A 144 13.63 -3.02 10.52
CA ASP A 144 14.65 -2.70 11.52
C ASP A 144 13.99 -2.03 12.72
N GLU A 145 14.22 -2.57 13.91
CA GLU A 145 13.65 -2.09 15.18
C GLU A 145 14.47 -0.95 15.82
N ILE A 146 15.60 -0.54 15.19
CA ILE A 146 16.55 0.41 15.80
C ILE A 146 15.95 1.81 16.02
N TYR A 147 14.90 2.19 15.30
CA TYR A 147 14.41 3.56 15.26
C TYR A 147 13.03 3.80 15.85
N ASN A 148 12.44 2.95 16.65
CA ASN A 148 11.10 3.16 17.24
C ASN A 148 9.99 3.61 16.26
N PHE A 149 10.18 3.42 14.96
CA PHE A 149 9.17 3.64 13.95
C PHE A 149 8.42 2.34 13.71
N PHE A 150 7.12 2.37 13.87
CA PHE A 150 6.31 1.16 13.87
C PHE A 150 5.61 0.98 12.52
N ILE A 151 6.04 -0.01 11.77
CA ILE A 151 5.32 -0.47 10.59
C ILE A 151 4.31 -1.53 11.04
N ILE A 152 3.05 -1.24 10.83
CA ILE A 152 1.96 -2.12 11.20
C ILE A 152 1.55 -2.91 9.96
N PHE A 153 1.76 -4.22 9.98
CA PHE A 153 1.35 -5.09 8.88
C PHE A 153 -0.11 -5.50 9.00
N ILE A 154 -0.96 -4.84 8.27
CA ILE A 154 -2.25 -5.39 7.86
C ILE A 154 -2.08 -5.74 6.39
N SER A 155 -2.04 -7.03 6.10
CA SER A 155 -1.58 -7.58 4.83
C SER A 155 -2.45 -7.22 3.63
N VAL A 156 -2.05 -6.22 2.82
CA VAL A 156 -2.50 -6.09 1.42
C VAL A 156 -1.39 -5.52 0.55
N LEU A 157 -1.01 -6.26 -0.45
CA LEU A 157 -0.28 -5.78 -1.62
C LEU A 157 -0.85 -6.45 -2.85
N ILE A 158 -1.04 -5.67 -3.86
CA ILE A 158 -1.40 -6.14 -5.19
C ILE A 158 -0.15 -6.70 -5.85
#